data_f44c8457e4a1ba69c639016fad322ba8
#
_entry.id   f44c8457e4a1ba69c639016fad322ba8
#
_cell.length_a   1.000
_cell.length_b   1.000
_cell.length_c   1.000
_cell.angle_alpha   90.00
_cell.angle_beta   90.00
_cell.angle_gamma   90.00
#
_symmetry.space_group_name_H-M   'P 1'
#
loop_
_entity.id
_entity.type
_entity.pdbx_description
1 polymer ?
#
loop_
_entity_poly.entity_id
_entity_poly.type
_entity_poly.pdbx_seq_one_letter_code
_entity_poly.pdbx_strand_id
1 'polypeptide(L)'
;MSEIDRLKEAILGGDEDQSADAANAAIEAGVDPATLIKEAINEPMDKVGKAFLDGDLFLPELIMIGDAARAASDVIVPHISAEDLDASAGGKVVIGTIQGDMHDIGKNIVSAYLAAVGFKIKDLGTDVSPKDFVRAAIDEKADIVAISTLLSTTQ
;
A
#
# COMPACT_ATOMS: atom_id res chain seq x y z
N MET A 1 11.51 24.53 -1.58
CA MET A 1 10.86 23.21 -1.74
C MET A 1 10.30 22.86 -0.37
N SER A 2 9.00 22.59 -0.27
CA SER A 2 8.39 22.21 1.01
C SER A 2 8.81 20.78 1.40
N GLU A 3 8.63 20.38 2.67
CA GLU A 3 8.89 19.00 3.10
C GLU A 3 7.95 18.01 2.37
N ILE A 4 6.72 18.43 2.09
CA ILE A 4 5.77 17.66 1.28
C ILE A 4 6.32 17.44 -0.14
N ASP A 5 6.89 18.46 -0.78
CA ASP A 5 7.46 18.32 -2.13
C ASP A 5 8.68 17.39 -2.14
N ARG A 6 9.54 17.48 -1.10
CA ARG A 6 10.69 16.59 -0.95
C ARG A 6 10.25 15.11 -0.83
N LEU A 7 9.24 14.87 -0.01
CA LEU A 7 8.70 13.52 0.16
C LEU A 7 8.07 12.99 -1.14
N LYS A 8 7.30 13.82 -1.85
CA LYS A 8 6.76 13.46 -3.18
C LYS A 8 7.86 13.06 -4.16
N GLU A 9 8.93 13.87 -4.22
CA GLU A 9 10.04 13.62 -5.14
C GLU A 9 10.79 12.32 -4.80
N ALA A 10 11.03 12.04 -3.52
CA ALA A 10 11.65 10.81 -3.07
C ALA A 10 10.80 9.57 -3.43
N ILE A 11 9.50 9.61 -3.16
CA ILE A 11 8.55 8.52 -3.49
C ILE A 11 8.53 8.26 -5.00
N LEU A 12 8.36 9.31 -5.79
CA LEU A 12 8.32 9.18 -7.26
C LEU A 12 9.66 8.75 -7.85
N GLY A 13 10.75 8.98 -7.15
CA GLY A 13 12.08 8.45 -7.48
C GLY A 13 12.24 6.95 -7.21
N GLY A 14 11.31 6.33 -6.46
CA GLY A 14 11.34 4.91 -6.14
C GLY A 14 12.44 4.52 -5.13
N ASP A 15 12.90 5.46 -4.31
CA ASP A 15 13.95 5.22 -3.32
C ASP A 15 13.34 5.12 -1.92
N GLU A 16 13.34 3.90 -1.37
CA GLU A 16 12.74 3.60 -0.06
C GLU A 16 13.42 4.36 1.08
N ASP A 17 14.76 4.39 1.10
CA ASP A 17 15.53 5.03 2.18
C ASP A 17 15.33 6.54 2.17
N GLN A 18 15.42 7.19 1.00
CA GLN A 18 15.16 8.61 0.87
C GLN A 18 13.72 8.98 1.20
N SER A 19 12.76 8.12 0.88
CA SER A 19 11.35 8.33 1.20
C SER A 19 11.08 8.24 2.70
N ALA A 20 11.67 7.27 3.39
CA ALA A 20 11.60 7.15 4.83
C ALA A 20 12.27 8.36 5.54
N ASP A 21 13.44 8.77 5.07
CA ASP A 21 14.17 9.93 5.62
C ASP A 21 13.38 11.23 5.41
N ALA A 22 12.81 11.43 4.22
CA ALA A 22 11.98 12.62 3.93
C ALA A 22 10.68 12.62 4.76
N ALA A 23 10.08 11.45 5.00
CA ALA A 23 8.92 11.32 5.87
C ALA A 23 9.26 11.69 7.33
N ASN A 24 10.39 11.20 7.86
CA ASN A 24 10.87 11.57 9.20
C ASN A 24 11.10 13.08 9.30
N ALA A 25 11.79 13.66 8.33
CA ALA A 25 12.06 15.11 8.30
C ALA A 25 10.76 15.94 8.27
N ALA A 26 9.75 15.49 7.53
CA ALA A 26 8.45 16.16 7.48
C ALA A 26 7.70 16.09 8.83
N ILE A 27 7.75 14.94 9.51
CA ILE A 27 7.18 14.78 10.86
C ILE A 27 7.91 15.67 11.86
N GLU A 28 9.25 15.69 11.85
CA GLU A 28 10.06 16.55 12.73
C GLU A 28 9.82 18.04 12.48
N ALA A 29 9.55 18.43 11.24
CA ALA A 29 9.17 19.80 10.88
C ALA A 29 7.75 20.18 11.33
N GLY A 30 6.98 19.25 11.90
CA GLY A 30 5.64 19.48 12.41
C GLY A 30 4.55 19.48 11.34
N VAL A 31 4.81 18.88 10.17
CA VAL A 31 3.78 18.71 9.15
C VAL A 31 2.75 17.68 9.66
N ASP A 32 1.47 18.00 9.52
CA ASP A 32 0.41 17.11 9.94
C ASP A 32 0.47 15.75 9.22
N PRO A 33 0.52 14.62 9.96
CA PRO A 33 0.68 13.30 9.36
C PRO A 33 -0.44 12.91 8.37
N ALA A 34 -1.69 13.28 8.65
CA ALA A 34 -2.81 13.00 7.74
C ALA A 34 -2.66 13.78 6.42
N THR A 35 -2.14 14.99 6.49
CA THR A 35 -1.80 15.81 5.30
C THR A 35 -0.68 15.15 4.50
N LEU A 36 0.36 14.57 5.15
CA LEU A 36 1.42 13.84 4.46
C LEU A 36 0.88 12.65 3.68
N ILE A 37 0.04 11.83 4.30
CA ILE A 37 -0.60 10.70 3.61
C ILE A 37 -1.40 11.18 2.39
N LYS A 38 -2.26 12.19 2.57
CA LYS A 38 -3.11 12.68 1.51
C LYS A 38 -2.33 13.29 0.35
N GLU A 39 -1.47 14.25 0.66
CA GLU A 39 -0.85 15.09 -0.37
C GLU A 39 0.46 14.51 -0.89
N ALA A 40 1.28 13.88 -0.03
CA ALA A 40 2.58 13.38 -0.46
C ALA A 40 2.54 11.92 -0.94
N ILE A 41 1.54 11.14 -0.56
CA ILE A 41 1.40 9.74 -0.96
C ILE A 41 0.21 9.56 -1.90
N ASN A 42 -1.04 9.74 -1.43
CA ASN A 42 -2.22 9.37 -2.20
C ASN A 42 -2.32 10.15 -3.54
N GLU A 43 -2.18 11.47 -3.52
CA GLU A 43 -2.30 12.28 -4.75
C GLU A 43 -1.24 11.94 -5.84
N PRO A 44 0.07 11.74 -5.50
CA PRO A 44 1.03 11.25 -6.47
C PRO A 44 0.74 9.83 -6.95
N MET A 45 0.32 8.92 -6.05
CA MET A 45 0.05 7.54 -6.39
C MET A 45 -1.16 7.38 -7.33
N ASP A 46 -2.18 8.21 -7.24
CA ASP A 46 -3.27 8.28 -8.21
C ASP A 46 -2.75 8.58 -9.62
N LYS A 47 -1.79 9.47 -9.75
CA LYS A 47 -1.15 9.81 -11.04
C LYS A 47 -0.27 8.67 -11.54
N VAL A 48 0.49 8.03 -10.66
CA VAL A 48 1.32 6.85 -10.95
C VAL A 48 0.44 5.70 -11.47
N GLY A 49 -0.67 5.41 -10.78
CA GLY A 49 -1.63 4.41 -11.21
C GLY A 49 -2.21 4.70 -12.60
N LYS A 50 -2.55 5.95 -12.86
CA LYS A 50 -3.03 6.37 -14.18
C LYS A 50 -1.97 6.23 -15.26
N ALA A 51 -0.73 6.67 -15.01
CA ALA A 51 0.39 6.54 -15.94
C ALA A 51 0.67 5.06 -16.27
N PHE A 52 0.55 4.17 -15.30
CA PHE A 52 0.67 2.73 -15.53
C PHE A 52 -0.46 2.19 -16.42
N LEU A 53 -1.71 2.58 -16.19
CA LEU A 53 -2.86 2.18 -17.02
C LEU A 53 -2.76 2.72 -18.46
N ASP A 54 -2.23 3.94 -18.62
CA ASP A 54 -2.03 4.58 -19.91
C ASP A 54 -0.79 4.01 -20.67
N GLY A 55 0.04 3.18 -20.01
CA GLY A 55 1.24 2.55 -20.57
C GLY A 55 2.48 3.46 -20.57
N ASP A 56 2.43 4.58 -19.87
CA ASP A 56 3.53 5.54 -19.73
C ASP A 56 4.52 5.13 -18.62
N LEU A 57 4.14 4.19 -17.76
CA LEU A 57 4.94 3.64 -16.68
C LEU A 57 4.97 2.11 -16.78
N PHE A 58 6.13 1.49 -16.54
CA PHE A 58 6.27 0.05 -16.57
C PHE A 58 6.19 -0.58 -15.17
N LEU A 59 5.88 -1.88 -15.12
CA LEU A 59 5.68 -2.63 -13.86
C LEU A 59 6.86 -2.52 -12.88
N PRO A 60 8.16 -2.62 -13.28
CA PRO A 60 9.27 -2.45 -12.34
C PRO A 60 9.29 -1.08 -11.67
N GLU A 61 9.00 -0.01 -12.41
CA GLU A 61 8.94 1.36 -11.88
C GLU A 61 7.77 1.51 -10.91
N LEU A 62 6.60 0.93 -11.25
CA LEU A 62 5.44 0.92 -10.35
C LEU A 62 5.75 0.24 -9.02
N ILE A 63 6.46 -0.91 -9.05
CA ILE A 63 6.86 -1.63 -7.83
C ILE A 63 7.80 -0.78 -6.98
N MET A 64 8.83 -0.17 -7.57
CA MET A 64 9.79 0.68 -6.87
C MET A 64 9.11 1.88 -6.20
N ILE A 65 8.22 2.57 -6.93
CA ILE A 65 7.45 3.70 -6.40
C ILE A 65 6.51 3.23 -5.28
N GLY A 66 5.88 2.07 -5.44
CA GLY A 66 5.01 1.47 -4.42
C GLY A 66 5.75 1.11 -3.13
N ASP A 67 6.96 0.53 -3.25
CA ASP A 67 7.80 0.20 -2.09
C ASP A 67 8.29 1.47 -1.38
N ALA A 68 8.68 2.51 -2.13
CA ALA A 68 9.05 3.82 -1.59
C ALA A 68 7.87 4.51 -0.87
N ALA A 69 6.66 4.46 -1.43
CA ALA A 69 5.45 4.98 -0.80
C ALA A 69 5.11 4.22 0.50
N ARG A 70 5.31 2.90 0.50
CA ARG A 70 5.13 2.06 1.69
C ARG A 70 6.13 2.43 2.79
N ALA A 71 7.44 2.56 2.45
CA ALA A 71 8.47 2.96 3.40
C ALA A 71 8.15 4.30 4.07
N ALA A 72 7.70 5.30 3.31
CA ALA A 72 7.23 6.57 3.84
C ALA A 72 5.99 6.41 4.74
N SER A 73 5.01 5.58 4.33
CA SER A 73 3.79 5.32 5.12
C SER A 73 4.10 4.67 6.46
N ASP A 74 5.04 3.72 6.49
CA ASP A 74 5.45 3.03 7.71
C ASP A 74 6.03 3.99 8.76
N VAL A 75 6.66 5.08 8.30
CA VAL A 75 7.12 6.17 9.17
C VAL A 75 5.97 7.07 9.64
N ILE A 76 5.06 7.44 8.76
CA ILE A 76 4.01 8.44 9.03
C ILE A 76 2.87 7.87 9.88
N VAL A 77 2.41 6.64 9.57
CA VAL A 77 1.21 6.03 10.17
C VAL A 77 1.23 5.98 11.69
N PRO A 78 2.36 5.67 12.37
CA PRO A 78 2.40 5.68 13.85
C PRO A 78 2.11 7.05 14.49
N HIS A 79 2.21 8.14 13.72
CA HIS A 79 1.96 9.51 14.17
C HIS A 79 0.54 10.00 13.88
N ILE A 80 -0.30 9.20 13.21
CA ILE A 80 -1.68 9.54 12.89
C ILE A 80 -2.60 9.12 14.05
N SER A 81 -3.55 9.98 14.42
CA SER A 81 -4.56 9.61 15.40
C SER A 81 -5.48 8.48 14.88
N ALA A 82 -6.06 7.68 15.78
CA ALA A 82 -6.96 6.59 15.38
C ALA A 82 -8.19 7.08 14.58
N GLU A 83 -8.65 8.30 14.88
CA GLU A 83 -9.80 8.93 14.19
C GLU A 83 -9.41 9.37 12.77
N ASP A 84 -8.20 9.88 12.58
CA ASP A 84 -7.70 10.32 11.27
C ASP A 84 -7.28 9.13 10.39
N LEU A 85 -6.86 8.02 11.00
CA LEU A 85 -6.54 6.78 10.29
C LEU A 85 -7.77 6.19 9.58
N ASP A 86 -8.95 6.23 10.22
CA ASP A 86 -10.19 5.74 9.61
C ASP A 86 -10.69 6.66 8.47
N ALA A 87 -10.39 7.96 8.58
CA ALA A 87 -10.76 8.93 7.53
C ALA A 87 -9.80 8.95 6.33
N SER A 88 -8.54 8.54 6.52
CA SER A 88 -7.48 8.59 5.50
C SER A 88 -7.26 7.28 4.78
N ALA A 89 -7.75 6.17 5.32
CA ALA A 89 -7.55 4.85 4.75
C ALA A 89 -8.57 4.55 3.66
N GLY A 90 -8.11 4.09 2.51
CA GLY A 90 -8.95 3.58 1.42
C GLY A 90 -9.74 2.31 1.79
N GLY A 91 -9.68 1.88 3.06
CA GLY A 91 -10.29 0.66 3.59
C GLY A 91 -9.25 -0.39 3.98
N LYS A 92 -9.76 -1.52 4.52
CA LYS A 92 -8.94 -2.67 4.94
C LYS A 92 -9.15 -3.84 3.99
N VAL A 93 -8.06 -4.40 3.48
CA VAL A 93 -8.08 -5.54 2.56
C VAL A 93 -7.37 -6.73 3.23
N VAL A 94 -8.07 -7.84 3.34
CA VAL A 94 -7.45 -9.14 3.60
C VAL A 94 -7.17 -9.79 2.25
N ILE A 95 -5.93 -10.18 1.99
CA ILE A 95 -5.52 -10.80 0.73
C ILE A 95 -4.73 -12.07 0.99
N GLY A 96 -4.85 -13.06 0.13
CA GLY A 96 -4.10 -14.30 0.23
C GLY A 96 -4.28 -15.17 -1.02
N THR A 97 -3.43 -16.19 -1.18
CA THR A 97 -3.59 -17.22 -2.20
C THR A 97 -4.31 -18.42 -1.59
N ILE A 98 -5.35 -18.90 -2.28
CA ILE A 98 -6.23 -19.96 -1.78
C ILE A 98 -5.48 -21.26 -1.52
N GLN A 99 -6.03 -22.07 -0.62
CA GLN A 99 -5.50 -23.38 -0.27
C GLN A 99 -5.26 -24.27 -1.50
N GLY A 100 -4.10 -24.89 -1.55
CA GLY A 100 -3.64 -25.71 -2.67
C GLY A 100 -2.91 -24.94 -3.76
N ASP A 101 -2.78 -23.63 -3.62
CA ASP A 101 -2.07 -22.77 -4.59
C ASP A 101 -0.93 -22.01 -3.90
N MET A 102 0.25 -22.01 -4.52
CA MET A 102 1.47 -21.38 -4.00
C MET A 102 1.90 -20.16 -4.82
N HIS A 103 1.13 -19.79 -5.85
CA HIS A 103 1.48 -18.66 -6.70
C HIS A 103 1.15 -17.35 -6.01
N ASP A 104 2.15 -16.50 -5.83
CA ASP A 104 2.03 -15.24 -5.07
C ASP A 104 2.46 -13.98 -5.81
N ILE A 105 3.17 -14.09 -6.94
CA ILE A 105 3.68 -12.93 -7.68
C ILE A 105 2.56 -11.94 -8.01
N GLY A 106 1.47 -12.40 -8.62
CA GLY A 106 0.33 -11.54 -8.97
C GLY A 106 -0.34 -10.93 -7.74
N LYS A 107 -0.49 -11.72 -6.68
CA LYS A 107 -1.03 -11.27 -5.39
C LYS A 107 -0.17 -10.16 -4.79
N ASN A 108 1.16 -10.35 -4.78
CA ASN A 108 2.10 -9.38 -4.20
C ASN A 108 2.08 -8.04 -4.97
N ILE A 109 1.97 -8.10 -6.30
CA ILE A 109 1.82 -6.89 -7.15
C ILE A 109 0.54 -6.14 -6.78
N VAL A 110 -0.60 -6.83 -6.68
CA VAL A 110 -1.88 -6.23 -6.30
C VAL A 110 -1.82 -5.66 -4.88
N SER A 111 -1.22 -6.39 -3.94
CA SER A 111 -1.02 -5.91 -2.57
C SER A 111 -0.20 -4.63 -2.50
N ALA A 112 0.92 -4.58 -3.22
CA ALA A 112 1.78 -3.39 -3.28
C ALA A 112 1.02 -2.19 -3.87
N TYR A 113 0.28 -2.39 -4.96
CA TYR A 113 -0.52 -1.33 -5.57
C TYR A 113 -1.61 -0.80 -4.65
N LEU A 114 -2.39 -1.69 -4.00
CA LEU A 114 -3.43 -1.30 -3.06
C LEU A 114 -2.85 -0.57 -1.84
N ALA A 115 -1.72 -1.05 -1.30
CA ALA A 115 -1.03 -0.36 -0.20
C ALA A 115 -0.57 1.04 -0.62
N ALA A 116 -0.04 1.18 -1.83
CA ALA A 116 0.42 2.45 -2.38
C ALA A 116 -0.71 3.48 -2.53
N VAL A 117 -1.94 3.04 -2.81
CA VAL A 117 -3.11 3.94 -2.90
C VAL A 117 -3.87 4.06 -1.57
N GLY A 118 -3.26 3.67 -0.45
CA GLY A 118 -3.75 3.96 0.90
C GLY A 118 -4.62 2.89 1.55
N PHE A 119 -4.75 1.70 0.95
CA PHE A 119 -5.43 0.59 1.62
C PHE A 119 -4.54 -0.06 2.68
N LYS A 120 -5.13 -0.45 3.80
CA LYS A 120 -4.47 -1.27 4.82
C LYS A 120 -4.54 -2.74 4.40
N ILE A 121 -3.38 -3.35 4.14
CA ILE A 121 -3.30 -4.72 3.65
C ILE A 121 -2.94 -5.69 4.77
N LYS A 122 -3.78 -6.71 4.95
CA LYS A 122 -3.46 -7.92 5.72
C LYS A 122 -3.20 -9.06 4.75
N ASP A 123 -1.93 -9.31 4.46
CA ASP A 123 -1.53 -10.43 3.62
C ASP A 123 -1.45 -11.72 4.45
N LEU A 124 -2.17 -12.75 4.01
CA LEU A 124 -2.21 -14.08 4.64
C LEU A 124 -1.20 -15.05 4.03
N GLY A 125 -0.49 -14.63 2.98
CA GLY A 125 0.46 -15.49 2.27
C GLY A 125 -0.22 -16.42 1.26
N THR A 126 0.33 -17.63 1.13
CA THR A 126 -0.12 -18.68 0.19
C THR A 126 -0.72 -19.87 0.94
N ASP A 127 -1.43 -20.76 0.22
CA ASP A 127 -2.05 -21.97 0.79
C ASP A 127 -3.03 -21.68 1.95
N VAL A 128 -3.79 -20.59 1.83
CA VAL A 128 -4.66 -20.10 2.89
C VAL A 128 -6.02 -20.80 2.85
N SER A 129 -6.43 -21.39 3.95
CA SER A 129 -7.73 -22.07 4.02
C SER A 129 -8.89 -21.06 3.99
N PRO A 130 -10.07 -21.45 3.46
CA PRO A 130 -11.27 -20.59 3.48
C PRO A 130 -11.64 -20.11 4.89
N LYS A 131 -11.39 -20.93 5.92
CA LYS A 131 -11.66 -20.58 7.31
C LYS A 131 -10.74 -19.48 7.82
N ASP A 132 -9.49 -19.47 7.37
CA ASP A 132 -8.51 -18.45 7.78
C ASP A 132 -8.81 -17.12 7.10
N PHE A 133 -9.28 -17.11 5.85
CA PHE A 133 -9.81 -15.91 5.20
C PHE A 133 -10.99 -15.32 5.99
N VAL A 134 -11.97 -16.14 6.35
CA VAL A 134 -13.14 -15.69 7.11
C VAL A 134 -12.72 -15.14 8.48
N ARG A 135 -11.83 -15.86 9.19
CA ARG A 135 -11.33 -15.42 10.50
C ARG A 135 -10.62 -14.07 10.38
N ALA A 136 -9.68 -13.97 9.46
CA ALA A 136 -8.91 -12.74 9.25
C ALA A 136 -9.83 -11.56 8.85
N ALA A 137 -10.83 -11.80 8.00
CA ALA A 137 -11.78 -10.78 7.60
C ALA A 137 -12.59 -10.23 8.80
N ILE A 138 -12.99 -11.10 9.72
CA ILE A 138 -13.72 -10.72 10.94
C ILE A 138 -12.80 -9.99 11.92
N ASP A 139 -11.63 -10.55 12.20
CA ASP A 139 -10.69 -10.02 13.19
C ASP A 139 -10.16 -8.64 12.79
N GLU A 140 -9.85 -8.46 11.50
CA GLU A 140 -9.36 -7.18 10.95
C GLU A 140 -10.50 -6.20 10.63
N LYS A 141 -11.76 -6.65 10.67
CA LYS A 141 -12.93 -5.89 10.18
C LYS A 141 -12.69 -5.40 8.74
N ALA A 142 -12.31 -6.33 7.87
CA ALA A 142 -11.94 -6.03 6.50
C ALA A 142 -13.14 -5.57 5.67
N ASP A 143 -12.92 -4.56 4.84
CA ASP A 143 -13.91 -4.07 3.86
C ASP A 143 -13.89 -4.93 2.60
N ILE A 144 -12.72 -5.51 2.28
CA ILE A 144 -12.50 -6.33 1.08
C ILE A 144 -11.74 -7.60 1.46
N VAL A 145 -12.17 -8.73 0.88
CA VAL A 145 -11.41 -9.99 0.88
C VAL A 145 -11.01 -10.29 -0.55
N ALA A 146 -9.70 -10.31 -0.80
CA ALA A 146 -9.11 -10.59 -2.11
C ALA A 146 -8.47 -11.99 -2.09
N ILE A 147 -8.87 -12.83 -3.03
CA ILE A 147 -8.40 -14.21 -3.13
C ILE A 147 -7.68 -14.41 -4.46
N SER A 148 -6.41 -14.78 -4.39
CA SER A 148 -5.60 -15.13 -5.55
C SER A 148 -5.68 -16.63 -5.83
N THR A 149 -5.81 -16.98 -7.09
CA THR A 149 -5.73 -18.36 -7.57
C THR A 149 -5.23 -18.38 -9.01
N LEU A 150 -4.32 -19.28 -9.33
CA LEU A 150 -3.81 -19.48 -10.68
C LEU A 150 -4.15 -20.88 -11.21
N LEU A 151 -4.25 -21.88 -10.33
CA LEU A 151 -4.53 -23.25 -10.73
C LEU A 151 -6.03 -23.44 -10.99
N SER A 152 -6.38 -24.06 -12.13
CA SER A 152 -7.77 -24.40 -12.46
C SER A 152 -8.42 -25.38 -11.46
N THR A 153 -7.61 -26.12 -10.70
CA THR A 153 -8.05 -27.05 -9.66
C THR A 153 -8.40 -26.38 -8.33
N THR A 154 -8.06 -25.10 -8.17
CA THR A 154 -8.31 -24.29 -6.94
C THR A 154 -9.34 -23.18 -7.16
N GLN A 155 -9.90 -23.08 -8.35
CA GLN A 155 -10.93 -22.11 -8.70
C GLN A 155 -12.32 -22.55 -8.26
#